data_78f16504a1ed4deb707f3da3af36adfe
#
_entry.id   78f16504a1ed4deb707f3da3af36adfe
#
_cell.length_a   1.000
_cell.length_b   1.000
_cell.length_c   1.000
_cell.angle_alpha   90.00
_cell.angle_beta   90.00
_cell.angle_gamma   90.00
#
_symmetry.space_group_name_H-M   'P 1'
#
loop_
_entity.id
_entity.type
_entity.pdbx_description
1 polymer ?
#
loop_
_entity_poly.entity_id
_entity_poly.type
_entity_poly.pdbx_seq_one_letter_code
_entity_poly.pdbx_strand_id
1 'polypeptide(L)'
;ICEGLVGSEMCIRDRSIGEPGTQLTMRTFHIGGAASGQAAQDNIQVNSDGTVRLHNMKVVDRADGSLVAVSRSGELSVLDSVGRERERYKVPYGAVIKVGDESPVAAGDVVATWDPHTHPIVTEVAGIVKLSGMEEGVTIKRQTDEFTGLSSISVMDPSERPSAGKDVRPAVTLVDKDGNELSLAGTNVPAHYFLPASAMVNLEDGVKVEVGDVIARIPQEGSKTRDITGGLPRVADLFEARKPKEPAILAEISGTVSFGKETKGKRRLVITPTDGKTLPDGSDHYEELIPKWRQLSVFEGEQVEKGEVVSEGPLSPHDILRLKGIPELAKYIVNEIQEVYRLQGVKINDKHIEVIVRQMLRKANVVSAGESSFIKGEQIEWNAYLEECDRMDAEGLVRPTVERELLGITKASLATESFISAASFQETTRVLTEAAVTGKRDYLRGLKENVIVGRLIPAGTGLAPHEERRRHRAMDSEMGVQMSAEEFSESFAEELEKAEAADDLADALAAELENAAAAEGDAE
;
A
#
# COMPACT_ATOMS: atom_id res chain seq x y z
N ILE A 1 33.51 -6.88 40.61
CA ILE A 1 34.10 -7.00 39.24
C ILE A 1 33.54 -5.92 38.31
N CYS A 2 32.50 -5.20 38.72
CA CYS A 2 31.93 -4.09 37.95
C CYS A 2 32.40 -2.70 38.42
N GLU A 3 33.46 -2.62 39.17
CA GLU A 3 34.01 -1.36 39.67
C GLU A 3 35.17 -0.93 38.75
N GLY A 4 34.89 -0.05 37.87
CA GLY A 4 35.87 0.56 36.98
C GLY A 4 35.30 0.91 35.62
N LEU A 5 36.04 1.63 34.82
CA LEU A 5 35.68 2.08 33.47
C LEU A 5 35.21 0.93 32.57
N VAL A 6 35.63 -0.29 32.86
CA VAL A 6 35.25 -1.48 32.08
C VAL A 6 33.92 -2.08 32.60
N GLY A 7 33.50 -1.77 33.83
CA GLY A 7 32.37 -2.41 34.46
C GLY A 7 31.02 -2.09 33.85
N SER A 8 30.75 -0.83 33.53
CA SER A 8 29.47 -0.43 32.92
C SER A 8 29.35 -0.90 31.49
N GLU A 9 30.43 -0.84 30.70
CA GLU A 9 30.44 -1.33 29.32
C GLU A 9 30.37 -2.86 29.28
N MET A 10 31.06 -3.58 30.17
CA MET A 10 30.92 -5.04 30.28
C MET A 10 29.51 -5.45 30.70
N CYS A 11 28.91 -4.74 31.64
CA CYS A 11 27.54 -5.02 32.05
C CYS A 11 26.53 -4.79 30.90
N ILE A 12 26.74 -3.77 30.09
CA ILE A 12 25.90 -3.53 28.89
C ILE A 12 26.13 -4.64 27.86
N ARG A 13 27.38 -5.01 27.61
CA ARG A 13 27.75 -6.05 26.65
C ARG A 13 27.24 -7.43 27.06
N ASP A 14 27.32 -7.76 28.32
CA ASP A 14 26.94 -9.07 28.85
C ASP A 14 25.45 -9.15 29.20
N ARG A 15 24.69 -8.08 29.05
CA ARG A 15 23.23 -8.08 29.21
C ARG A 15 22.60 -8.79 28.04
N SER A 16 21.77 -9.80 28.30
CA SER A 16 21.03 -10.47 27.23
C SER A 16 20.07 -9.50 26.55
N ILE A 17 20.13 -9.48 25.24
CA ILE A 17 19.19 -8.74 24.41
C ILE A 17 18.04 -9.69 24.12
N GLY A 18 16.86 -9.37 24.63
CA GLY A 18 15.63 -10.12 24.37
C GLY A 18 14.79 -9.42 23.31
N GLU A 19 14.04 -10.21 22.56
CA GLU A 19 13.03 -9.71 21.65
C GLU A 19 11.69 -9.61 22.36
N PRO A 20 10.94 -8.48 22.26
CA PRO A 20 9.65 -8.35 22.92
C PRO A 20 8.61 -9.37 22.42
N GLY A 21 8.84 -10.03 21.28
CA GLY A 21 8.01 -11.12 20.76
C GLY A 21 7.91 -12.33 21.71
N THR A 22 8.90 -12.54 22.57
CA THR A 22 8.85 -13.60 23.60
C THR A 22 7.75 -13.38 24.65
N GLN A 23 7.24 -12.17 24.79
CA GLN A 23 6.14 -11.82 25.69
C GLN A 23 4.77 -12.03 25.06
N LEU A 24 4.70 -12.31 23.75
CA LEU A 24 3.46 -12.58 23.03
C LEU A 24 3.01 -14.04 23.23
N THR A 25 1.70 -14.24 23.29
CA THR A 25 1.13 -15.59 23.31
C THR A 25 0.98 -16.14 21.89
N MET A 26 1.01 -17.48 21.77
CA MET A 26 0.71 -18.18 20.51
C MET A 26 -0.81 -18.45 20.34
N ARG A 27 -1.60 -18.23 21.38
CA ARG A 27 -3.03 -18.46 21.34
C ARG A 27 -3.76 -17.27 20.73
N THR A 28 -4.72 -17.53 19.87
CA THR A 28 -5.72 -16.55 19.46
C THR A 28 -6.59 -16.21 20.66
N PHE A 29 -6.71 -14.93 20.96
CA PHE A 29 -7.69 -14.48 21.94
C PHE A 29 -9.04 -14.40 21.25
N HIS A 30 -9.98 -15.25 21.67
CA HIS A 30 -11.38 -15.02 21.35
C HIS A 30 -11.82 -13.76 22.10
N ILE A 31 -12.27 -12.75 21.39
CA ILE A 31 -12.90 -11.56 21.98
C ILE A 31 -14.23 -11.99 22.57
N GLY A 32 -14.18 -12.53 23.75
CA GLY A 32 -15.36 -13.06 24.48
C GLY A 32 -15.25 -12.94 25.99
N GLY A 33 -14.18 -12.37 26.48
CA GLY A 33 -13.97 -12.16 27.92
C GLY A 33 -13.28 -10.85 28.21
N ALA A 34 -13.91 -9.99 28.96
CA ALA A 34 -13.38 -8.90 29.82
C ALA A 34 -12.27 -7.94 29.30
N ALA A 35 -11.69 -8.13 28.13
CA ALA A 35 -10.58 -7.33 27.62
C ALA A 35 -10.97 -6.27 26.58
N SER A 36 -12.22 -6.19 26.16
CA SER A 36 -12.70 -5.10 25.29
C SER A 36 -13.14 -3.88 26.12
N GLY A 37 -12.26 -3.42 26.97
CA GLY A 37 -12.48 -2.19 27.75
C GLY A 37 -12.14 -0.91 26.98
N GLN A 38 -11.86 -0.97 25.69
CA GLN A 38 -11.98 0.23 24.87
C GLN A 38 -13.45 0.38 24.50
N ALA A 39 -14.15 1.27 25.20
CA ALA A 39 -15.42 1.77 24.73
C ALA A 39 -15.25 2.14 23.26
N ALA A 40 -16.10 1.59 22.38
CA ALA A 40 -16.05 1.93 20.97
C ALA A 40 -16.08 3.46 20.88
N GLN A 41 -15.11 4.04 20.20
CA GLN A 41 -14.99 5.49 20.09
C GLN A 41 -16.21 6.01 19.35
N ASP A 42 -16.99 6.86 19.99
CA ASP A 42 -18.24 7.44 19.49
C ASP A 42 -18.10 8.94 19.16
N ASN A 43 -16.93 9.52 19.47
CA ASN A 43 -16.66 10.93 19.24
C ASN A 43 -15.20 11.20 18.92
N ILE A 44 -14.94 12.36 18.32
CA ILE A 44 -13.60 12.94 18.17
C ILE A 44 -13.51 14.14 19.10
N GLN A 45 -12.60 14.04 20.07
CA GLN A 45 -12.24 15.13 20.96
C GLN A 45 -10.86 15.64 20.59
N VAL A 46 -10.73 16.94 20.40
CA VAL A 46 -9.48 17.63 20.04
C VAL A 46 -8.61 17.82 21.28
N ASN A 47 -7.31 17.53 21.17
CA ASN A 47 -6.38 17.67 22.30
C ASN A 47 -5.60 19.01 22.29
N SER A 48 -5.61 19.73 21.17
CA SER A 48 -4.90 21.02 21.02
C SER A 48 -5.81 22.12 20.49
N ASP A 49 -5.53 23.34 20.90
CA ASP A 49 -6.21 24.52 20.37
C ASP A 49 -5.79 24.77 18.92
N GLY A 50 -6.75 25.14 18.08
CA GLY A 50 -6.44 25.40 16.68
C GLY A 50 -7.66 25.74 15.83
N THR A 51 -7.49 25.66 14.52
CA THR A 51 -8.54 25.85 13.52
C THR A 51 -8.80 24.53 12.81
N VAL A 52 -10.06 24.13 12.70
CA VAL A 52 -10.45 22.89 12.02
C VAL A 52 -10.38 23.08 10.51
N ARG A 53 -9.86 22.08 9.79
CA ARG A 53 -9.92 22.01 8.35
C ARG A 53 -10.40 20.64 7.90
N LEU A 54 -11.40 20.64 7.03
CA LEU A 54 -11.97 19.42 6.47
C LEU A 54 -11.25 19.05 5.16
N HIS A 55 -10.77 17.80 5.07
CA HIS A 55 -10.10 17.28 3.89
C HIS A 55 -10.91 16.15 3.29
N ASN A 56 -11.05 16.11 1.97
CA ASN A 56 -11.74 15.05 1.20
C ASN A 56 -13.13 14.70 1.77
N MET A 57 -13.81 15.69 2.31
CA MET A 57 -15.07 15.47 3.02
C MET A 57 -16.19 16.20 2.31
N LYS A 58 -17.12 15.43 1.75
CA LYS A 58 -18.42 15.95 1.32
C LYS A 58 -19.32 16.02 2.55
N VAL A 59 -19.77 17.20 2.89
CA VAL A 59 -20.68 17.44 4.00
C VAL A 59 -22.04 17.89 3.49
N VAL A 60 -23.06 17.54 4.23
CA VAL A 60 -24.44 17.91 3.95
C VAL A 60 -24.99 18.67 5.15
N ASP A 61 -25.57 19.84 4.89
CA ASP A 61 -26.18 20.67 5.93
C ASP A 61 -27.53 20.08 6.34
N ARG A 62 -27.68 19.81 7.62
CA ARG A 62 -28.94 19.39 8.22
C ARG A 62 -29.77 20.59 8.63
N ALA A 63 -31.07 20.43 8.70
CA ALA A 63 -32.01 21.48 9.14
C ALA A 63 -31.67 22.05 10.53
N ASP A 64 -31.02 21.25 11.38
CA ASP A 64 -30.55 21.66 12.72
C ASP A 64 -29.29 22.51 12.70
N GLY A 65 -28.71 22.79 11.53
CA GLY A 65 -27.43 23.52 11.40
C GLY A 65 -26.19 22.65 11.70
N SER A 66 -26.36 21.35 11.95
CA SER A 66 -25.24 20.41 12.05
C SER A 66 -24.85 19.88 10.67
N LEU A 67 -23.55 19.58 10.49
CA LEU A 67 -23.00 19.00 9.27
C LEU A 67 -22.98 17.48 9.39
N VAL A 68 -23.38 16.78 8.35
CA VAL A 68 -23.25 15.30 8.30
C VAL A 68 -22.25 14.92 7.23
N ALA A 69 -21.27 14.08 7.61
CA ALA A 69 -20.27 13.57 6.68
C ALA A 69 -20.87 12.50 5.76
N VAL A 70 -20.81 12.74 4.45
CA VAL A 70 -21.33 11.79 3.42
C VAL A 70 -20.18 11.14 2.66
N SER A 71 -18.95 11.41 3.04
CA SER A 71 -17.75 10.84 2.47
C SER A 71 -17.13 9.82 3.44
N ARG A 72 -16.57 8.72 2.92
CA ARG A 72 -15.91 7.67 3.71
C ARG A 72 -14.43 7.92 3.94
N SER A 73 -13.81 8.72 3.06
CA SER A 73 -12.41 9.12 3.11
C SER A 73 -12.21 10.47 3.80
N GLY A 74 -13.26 11.01 4.41
CA GLY A 74 -13.23 12.29 5.10
C GLY A 74 -12.23 12.33 6.25
N GLU A 75 -11.38 13.34 6.27
CA GLU A 75 -10.43 13.60 7.35
C GLU A 75 -10.61 15.01 7.89
N LEU A 76 -10.44 15.16 9.18
CA LEU A 76 -10.48 16.42 9.89
C LEU A 76 -9.11 16.70 10.46
N SER A 77 -8.53 17.84 10.13
CA SER A 77 -7.25 18.27 10.71
C SER A 77 -7.42 19.52 11.57
N VAL A 78 -6.59 19.62 12.59
CA VAL A 78 -6.49 20.80 13.47
C VAL A 78 -5.19 21.50 13.15
N LEU A 79 -5.31 22.75 12.70
CA LEU A 79 -4.20 23.61 12.33
C LEU A 79 -3.88 24.60 13.46
N ASP A 80 -2.60 24.81 13.70
CA ASP A 80 -2.10 25.86 14.61
C ASP A 80 -2.21 27.26 13.97
N SER A 81 -2.02 28.29 14.75
CA SER A 81 -1.99 29.70 14.32
C SER A 81 -0.99 30.00 13.19
N VAL A 82 0.00 29.12 12.98
CA VAL A 82 1.03 29.20 11.91
C VAL A 82 0.63 28.36 10.68
N GLY A 83 -0.55 27.70 10.67
CA GLY A 83 -1.00 26.84 9.58
C GLY A 83 -0.35 25.44 9.58
N ARG A 84 0.30 25.03 10.68
CA ARG A 84 0.85 23.69 10.82
C ARG A 84 -0.21 22.73 11.34
N GLU A 85 -0.32 21.57 10.70
CA GLU A 85 -1.17 20.47 11.14
C GLU A 85 -0.64 19.88 12.45
N ARG A 86 -1.47 19.91 13.50
CA ARG A 86 -1.19 19.35 14.82
C ARG A 86 -1.77 17.97 14.99
N GLU A 87 -3.02 17.81 14.55
CA GLU A 87 -3.79 16.60 14.72
C GLU A 87 -4.57 16.31 13.45
N ARG A 88 -4.74 15.03 13.11
CA ARG A 88 -5.55 14.56 11.99
C ARG A 88 -6.37 13.37 12.42
N TYR A 89 -7.67 13.44 12.16
CA TYR A 89 -8.64 12.44 12.53
C TYR A 89 -9.43 11.98 11.32
N LYS A 90 -9.65 10.68 11.21
CA LYS A 90 -10.54 10.13 10.19
C LYS A 90 -11.98 10.20 10.69
N VAL A 91 -12.88 10.77 9.89
CA VAL A 91 -14.29 10.91 10.20
C VAL A 91 -15.07 9.81 9.47
N PRO A 92 -15.81 8.94 10.17
CA PRO A 92 -16.60 7.91 9.52
C PRO A 92 -17.83 8.50 8.79
N TYR A 93 -18.30 7.78 7.77
CA TYR A 93 -19.54 8.11 7.06
C TYR A 93 -20.74 8.19 8.01
N GLY A 94 -21.56 9.22 7.85
CA GLY A 94 -22.73 9.46 8.70
C GLY A 94 -22.41 10.11 10.05
N ALA A 95 -21.17 10.47 10.32
CA ALA A 95 -20.81 11.22 11.52
C ALA A 95 -21.41 12.64 11.48
N VAL A 96 -21.91 13.07 12.63
CA VAL A 96 -22.41 14.44 12.81
C VAL A 96 -21.26 15.32 13.25
N ILE A 97 -20.92 16.31 12.44
CA ILE A 97 -19.87 17.29 12.69
C ILE A 97 -20.51 18.53 13.29
N LYS A 98 -20.02 18.94 14.45
CA LYS A 98 -20.56 20.10 15.19
C LYS A 98 -19.90 21.42 14.82
N VAL A 99 -18.78 21.35 14.11
CA VAL A 99 -17.91 22.50 13.84
C VAL A 99 -17.73 22.63 12.33
N GLY A 100 -17.94 23.81 11.78
CA GLY A 100 -17.73 24.10 10.36
C GLY A 100 -16.26 24.13 9.97
N ASP A 101 -15.99 24.16 8.66
CA ASP A 101 -14.63 24.36 8.14
C ASP A 101 -14.10 25.74 8.57
N GLU A 102 -12.79 25.81 8.84
CA GLU A 102 -12.09 27.00 9.32
C GLU A 102 -12.60 27.58 10.67
N SER A 103 -13.35 26.80 11.43
CA SER A 103 -13.82 27.22 12.76
C SER A 103 -12.74 27.03 13.84
N PRO A 104 -12.61 27.97 14.81
CA PRO A 104 -11.69 27.78 15.92
C PRO A 104 -12.24 26.74 16.91
N VAL A 105 -11.35 25.91 17.44
CA VAL A 105 -11.64 24.88 18.46
C VAL A 105 -10.64 24.98 19.60
N ALA A 106 -11.11 24.66 20.80
CA ALA A 106 -10.29 24.57 22.00
C ALA A 106 -9.98 23.10 22.34
N ALA A 107 -8.89 22.88 23.06
CA ALA A 107 -8.54 21.56 23.58
C ALA A 107 -9.67 21.04 24.48
N GLY A 108 -10.13 19.83 24.17
CA GLY A 108 -11.26 19.20 24.87
C GLY A 108 -12.61 19.30 24.16
N ASP A 109 -12.72 20.07 23.07
CA ASP A 109 -13.96 20.18 22.31
C ASP A 109 -14.27 18.90 21.52
N VAL A 110 -15.54 18.51 21.52
CA VAL A 110 -16.03 17.38 20.71
C VAL A 110 -16.48 17.92 19.35
N VAL A 111 -15.69 17.60 18.33
CA VAL A 111 -15.85 18.09 16.95
C VAL A 111 -16.79 17.22 16.14
N ALA A 112 -16.73 15.90 16.30
CA ALA A 112 -17.59 14.95 15.58
C ALA A 112 -18.12 13.88 16.53
N THR A 113 -19.34 13.36 16.23
CA THR A 113 -19.98 12.27 16.99
C THR A 113 -20.66 11.30 16.03
N TRP A 114 -20.63 10.00 16.33
CA TRP A 114 -21.28 8.97 15.53
C TRP A 114 -21.70 7.80 16.42
N ASP A 115 -22.55 6.93 15.88
CA ASP A 115 -22.91 5.67 16.52
C ASP A 115 -21.94 4.56 16.07
N PRO A 116 -21.12 3.99 16.96
CA PRO A 116 -20.17 2.96 16.58
C PRO A 116 -20.81 1.59 16.29
N HIS A 117 -22.08 1.41 16.64
CA HIS A 117 -22.77 0.12 16.48
C HIS A 117 -23.60 0.01 15.20
N THR A 118 -23.82 1.14 14.52
CA THR A 118 -24.61 1.17 13.29
C THR A 118 -23.95 2.04 12.22
N HIS A 119 -24.04 1.63 10.97
CA HIS A 119 -23.70 2.49 9.83
C HIS A 119 -25.01 3.09 9.29
N PRO A 120 -25.22 4.41 9.42
CA PRO A 120 -26.39 5.05 8.87
C PRO A 120 -26.28 5.18 7.34
N ILE A 121 -27.38 5.04 6.63
CA ILE A 121 -27.54 5.49 5.24
C ILE A 121 -28.24 6.82 5.30
N VAL A 122 -27.60 7.88 4.82
CA VAL A 122 -28.05 9.28 4.95
C VAL A 122 -28.52 9.80 3.59
N THR A 123 -29.58 10.62 3.60
CA THR A 123 -30.10 11.28 2.39
C THR A 123 -29.24 12.46 2.00
N GLU A 124 -28.94 12.58 0.70
CA GLU A 124 -28.29 13.77 0.12
C GLU A 124 -29.29 14.77 -0.46
N VAL A 125 -30.54 14.35 -0.65
CA VAL A 125 -31.59 15.15 -1.29
C VAL A 125 -32.87 15.04 -0.47
N ALA A 126 -33.61 16.14 -0.31
CA ALA A 126 -34.92 16.12 0.33
C ALA A 126 -35.99 15.58 -0.63
N GLY A 127 -36.85 14.69 -0.15
CA GLY A 127 -37.88 14.09 -0.98
C GLY A 127 -38.91 13.29 -0.19
N ILE A 128 -39.74 12.55 -0.91
CA ILE A 128 -40.72 11.60 -0.35
C ILE A 128 -40.14 10.20 -0.55
N VAL A 129 -40.16 9.42 0.51
CA VAL A 129 -39.69 8.01 0.49
C VAL A 129 -40.68 7.14 -0.27
N LYS A 130 -40.14 6.39 -1.24
CA LYS A 130 -40.86 5.30 -1.92
C LYS A 130 -40.06 4.01 -1.74
N LEU A 131 -40.70 3.02 -1.14
CA LEU A 131 -40.10 1.71 -0.90
C LEU A 131 -40.26 0.83 -2.14
N SER A 132 -39.15 0.39 -2.73
CA SER A 132 -39.11 -0.45 -3.93
C SER A 132 -38.60 -1.85 -3.59
N GLY A 133 -39.33 -2.90 -4.06
CA GLY A 133 -38.93 -4.29 -3.86
C GLY A 133 -38.97 -4.79 -2.41
N MET A 134 -39.76 -4.13 -1.55
CA MET A 134 -39.91 -4.51 -0.14
C MET A 134 -41.23 -5.28 0.04
N GLU A 135 -41.17 -6.60 -0.10
CA GLU A 135 -42.31 -7.51 0.12
C GLU A 135 -42.12 -8.27 1.43
N GLU A 136 -43.11 -8.20 2.31
CA GLU A 136 -43.10 -8.87 3.62
C GLU A 136 -43.08 -10.40 3.45
N GLY A 137 -42.11 -11.07 4.14
CA GLY A 137 -41.91 -12.52 4.03
C GLY A 137 -41.11 -12.98 2.79
N VAL A 138 -40.82 -12.08 1.83
CA VAL A 138 -40.01 -12.36 0.63
C VAL A 138 -38.66 -11.67 0.68
N THR A 139 -38.63 -10.37 0.94
CA THR A 139 -37.43 -9.56 0.98
C THR A 139 -37.19 -8.91 2.34
N ILE A 140 -38.25 -8.66 3.10
CA ILE A 140 -38.22 -8.00 4.39
C ILE A 140 -38.90 -8.83 5.47
N LYS A 141 -38.38 -8.67 6.71
CA LYS A 141 -38.97 -9.23 7.92
C LYS A 141 -39.33 -8.07 8.86
N ARG A 142 -40.58 -8.01 9.30
CA ARG A 142 -40.97 -7.03 10.32
C ARG A 142 -40.62 -7.59 11.68
N GLN A 143 -39.82 -6.86 12.43
CA GLN A 143 -39.43 -7.21 13.78
C GLN A 143 -39.96 -6.12 14.71
N THR A 144 -40.82 -6.51 15.63
CA THR A 144 -41.32 -5.59 16.67
C THR A 144 -40.44 -5.79 17.90
N ASP A 145 -39.81 -4.72 18.37
CA ASP A 145 -39.07 -4.75 19.61
C ASP A 145 -40.04 -4.81 20.79
N GLU A 146 -39.98 -5.88 21.55
CA GLU A 146 -40.87 -6.12 22.69
C GLU A 146 -40.74 -5.09 23.81
N PHE A 147 -39.59 -4.40 23.90
CA PHE A 147 -39.30 -3.39 24.93
C PHE A 147 -39.76 -1.99 24.54
N THR A 148 -39.58 -1.62 23.28
CA THR A 148 -39.87 -0.26 22.80
C THR A 148 -41.21 -0.17 22.09
N GLY A 149 -41.81 -1.30 21.67
CA GLY A 149 -43.05 -1.37 20.89
C GLY A 149 -42.92 -0.82 19.46
N LEU A 150 -41.71 -0.44 19.05
CA LEU A 150 -41.41 0.06 17.70
C LEU A 150 -41.25 -1.11 16.73
N SER A 151 -41.98 -1.07 15.63
CA SER A 151 -41.79 -2.02 14.53
C SER A 151 -40.68 -1.55 13.60
N SER A 152 -39.60 -2.29 13.52
CA SER A 152 -38.54 -2.09 12.55
C SER A 152 -38.65 -3.08 11.40
N ILE A 153 -38.37 -2.62 10.19
CA ILE A 153 -38.31 -3.45 9.00
C ILE A 153 -36.83 -3.84 8.78
N SER A 154 -36.51 -5.14 8.85
CA SER A 154 -35.19 -5.64 8.54
C SER A 154 -35.15 -6.33 7.19
N VAL A 155 -34.11 -6.09 6.40
CA VAL A 155 -33.89 -6.71 5.09
C VAL A 155 -33.34 -8.11 5.29
N MET A 156 -33.99 -9.13 4.70
CA MET A 156 -33.55 -10.53 4.77
C MET A 156 -32.30 -10.77 3.92
N ASP A 157 -31.43 -11.66 4.39
CA ASP A 157 -30.28 -12.10 3.62
C ASP A 157 -30.73 -12.82 2.32
N PRO A 158 -30.08 -12.58 1.17
CA PRO A 158 -30.42 -13.25 -0.09
C PRO A 158 -30.41 -14.78 -0.04
N SER A 159 -29.60 -15.36 0.89
CA SER A 159 -29.56 -16.81 1.11
C SER A 159 -30.80 -17.37 1.79
N GLU A 160 -31.46 -16.57 2.62
CA GLU A 160 -32.70 -16.95 3.37
C GLU A 160 -33.98 -16.67 2.59
N ARG A 161 -33.90 -15.93 1.48
CA ARG A 161 -35.06 -15.55 0.67
C ARG A 161 -35.62 -16.72 -0.12
N PRO A 162 -36.97 -16.80 -0.28
CA PRO A 162 -37.60 -17.72 -1.21
C PRO A 162 -37.08 -17.48 -2.65
N SER A 163 -37.21 -18.50 -3.50
CA SER A 163 -36.68 -18.45 -4.88
C SER A 163 -37.20 -17.26 -5.70
N ALA A 164 -38.40 -16.79 -5.44
CA ALA A 164 -39.01 -15.64 -6.10
C ALA A 164 -38.39 -14.29 -5.70
N GLY A 165 -37.79 -14.20 -4.50
CA GLY A 165 -37.20 -12.96 -3.96
C GLY A 165 -35.71 -12.86 -4.07
N LYS A 166 -35.00 -13.88 -4.61
CA LYS A 166 -33.52 -13.89 -4.67
C LYS A 166 -32.92 -12.81 -5.57
N ASP A 167 -33.64 -12.46 -6.64
CA ASP A 167 -33.16 -11.47 -7.61
C ASP A 167 -33.72 -10.05 -7.33
N VAL A 168 -34.65 -9.92 -6.35
CA VAL A 168 -35.23 -8.63 -5.99
C VAL A 168 -34.26 -7.88 -5.07
N ARG A 169 -33.96 -6.64 -5.43
CA ARG A 169 -33.10 -5.74 -4.62
C ARG A 169 -33.99 -4.73 -3.89
N PRO A 170 -34.13 -4.84 -2.56
CA PRO A 170 -34.84 -3.82 -1.79
C PRO A 170 -34.07 -2.49 -1.89
N ALA A 171 -34.78 -1.44 -2.24
CA ALA A 171 -34.22 -0.11 -2.35
C ALA A 171 -35.20 0.94 -1.83
N VAL A 172 -34.65 2.05 -1.35
CA VAL A 172 -35.39 3.27 -1.05
C VAL A 172 -35.14 4.25 -2.17
N THR A 173 -36.20 4.72 -2.80
CA THR A 173 -36.15 5.73 -3.86
C THR A 173 -36.74 7.03 -3.32
N LEU A 174 -36.10 8.14 -3.62
CA LEU A 174 -36.65 9.45 -3.29
C LEU A 174 -37.39 10.02 -4.50
N VAL A 175 -38.63 10.40 -4.28
CA VAL A 175 -39.51 10.96 -5.31
C VAL A 175 -40.00 12.37 -4.93
N ASP A 176 -40.28 13.18 -5.93
CA ASP A 176 -40.92 14.46 -5.75
C ASP A 176 -42.43 14.34 -5.50
N LYS A 177 -43.10 15.44 -5.22
CA LYS A 177 -44.55 15.52 -5.02
C LYS A 177 -45.36 14.97 -6.21
N ASP A 178 -44.78 15.03 -7.40
CA ASP A 178 -45.40 14.54 -8.66
C ASP A 178 -45.07 13.07 -8.94
N GLY A 179 -44.32 12.39 -8.07
CA GLY A 179 -43.96 10.96 -8.20
C GLY A 179 -42.74 10.69 -9.11
N ASN A 180 -42.07 11.73 -9.57
CA ASN A 180 -40.85 11.58 -10.35
C ASN A 180 -39.64 11.29 -9.46
N GLU A 181 -38.73 10.46 -9.93
CA GLU A 181 -37.48 10.15 -9.22
C GLU A 181 -36.55 11.37 -9.19
N LEU A 182 -36.04 11.68 -8.00
CA LEU A 182 -35.07 12.75 -7.78
C LEU A 182 -33.67 12.28 -8.13
N SER A 183 -32.83 13.18 -8.63
CA SER A 183 -31.41 12.92 -8.88
C SER A 183 -30.55 13.40 -7.73
N LEU A 184 -29.43 12.72 -7.47
CA LEU A 184 -28.43 13.13 -6.48
C LEU A 184 -27.83 14.49 -6.82
N ALA A 185 -27.53 15.29 -5.82
CA ALA A 185 -26.99 16.64 -5.99
C ALA A 185 -25.68 16.64 -6.78
N GLY A 186 -25.69 17.31 -7.96
CA GLY A 186 -24.53 17.43 -8.82
C GLY A 186 -24.27 16.28 -9.80
N THR A 187 -25.14 15.27 -9.83
CA THR A 187 -25.07 14.13 -10.77
C THR A 187 -26.43 13.85 -11.39
N ASN A 188 -26.45 13.19 -12.56
CA ASN A 188 -27.71 12.75 -13.19
C ASN A 188 -28.14 11.33 -12.70
N VAL A 189 -27.58 10.86 -11.60
CA VAL A 189 -27.89 9.54 -11.05
C VAL A 189 -29.14 9.66 -10.19
N PRO A 190 -30.17 8.80 -10.40
CA PRO A 190 -31.38 8.83 -9.58
C PRO A 190 -31.04 8.49 -8.11
N ALA A 191 -31.72 9.13 -7.17
CA ALA A 191 -31.53 8.94 -5.73
C ALA A 191 -32.14 7.58 -5.27
N HIS A 192 -31.49 6.49 -5.67
CA HIS A 192 -31.79 5.11 -5.30
C HIS A 192 -30.79 4.61 -4.26
N TYR A 193 -31.28 4.26 -3.09
CA TYR A 193 -30.47 3.71 -2.00
C TYR A 193 -30.77 2.21 -1.86
N PHE A 194 -29.88 1.37 -2.40
CA PHE A 194 -29.99 -0.08 -2.26
C PHE A 194 -29.67 -0.51 -0.83
N LEU A 195 -30.53 -1.29 -0.26
CA LEU A 195 -30.39 -1.76 1.12
C LEU A 195 -29.63 -3.08 1.16
N PRO A 196 -28.50 -3.17 1.86
CA PRO A 196 -27.82 -4.44 2.10
C PRO A 196 -28.63 -5.36 3.02
N ALA A 197 -28.19 -6.61 3.14
CA ALA A 197 -28.72 -7.55 4.11
C ALA A 197 -28.60 -7.00 5.54
N SER A 198 -29.56 -7.34 6.39
CA SER A 198 -29.65 -6.88 7.79
C SER A 198 -29.85 -5.37 7.98
N ALA A 199 -30.05 -4.59 6.92
CA ALA A 199 -30.38 -3.17 7.06
C ALA A 199 -31.74 -2.99 7.74
N MET A 200 -31.79 -2.13 8.75
CA MET A 200 -32.99 -1.76 9.46
C MET A 200 -33.54 -0.44 8.93
N VAL A 201 -34.79 -0.47 8.46
CA VAL A 201 -35.49 0.72 7.96
C VAL A 201 -36.58 1.07 8.95
N ASN A 202 -36.54 2.31 9.44
CA ASN A 202 -37.52 2.83 10.38
C ASN A 202 -38.54 3.78 9.71
N LEU A 203 -38.45 3.96 8.39
CA LEU A 203 -39.29 4.86 7.62
C LEU A 203 -40.43 4.09 6.96
N GLU A 204 -41.61 4.69 6.94
CA GLU A 204 -42.78 4.20 6.21
C GLU A 204 -42.83 4.82 4.80
N ASP A 205 -43.53 4.15 3.90
CA ASP A 205 -43.74 4.64 2.54
C ASP A 205 -44.54 5.96 2.54
N GLY A 206 -44.07 6.96 1.76
CA GLY A 206 -44.69 8.26 1.67
C GLY A 206 -44.24 9.30 2.72
N VAL A 207 -43.32 8.96 3.62
CA VAL A 207 -42.79 9.91 4.60
C VAL A 207 -41.87 10.90 3.90
N LYS A 208 -41.99 12.18 4.25
CA LYS A 208 -41.05 13.23 3.84
C LYS A 208 -39.76 13.13 4.62
N VAL A 209 -38.64 13.16 3.91
CA VAL A 209 -37.29 13.21 4.48
C VAL A 209 -36.60 14.51 4.06
N GLU A 210 -35.83 15.06 4.96
CA GLU A 210 -34.97 16.23 4.71
C GLU A 210 -33.54 15.77 4.38
N VAL A 211 -32.73 16.70 3.90
CA VAL A 211 -31.32 16.47 3.61
C VAL A 211 -30.58 16.15 4.91
N GLY A 212 -29.80 15.08 4.93
CA GLY A 212 -29.06 14.63 6.12
C GLY A 212 -29.84 13.67 7.03
N ASP A 213 -31.08 13.29 6.69
CA ASP A 213 -31.84 12.31 7.48
C ASP A 213 -31.35 10.89 7.24
N VAL A 214 -31.48 10.05 8.27
CA VAL A 214 -31.10 8.62 8.21
C VAL A 214 -32.25 7.80 7.64
N ILE A 215 -32.05 7.22 6.47
CA ILE A 215 -33.01 6.33 5.80
C ILE A 215 -33.03 4.95 6.44
N ALA A 216 -31.85 4.38 6.61
CA ALA A 216 -31.65 3.05 7.13
C ALA A 216 -30.40 2.98 8.01
N ARG A 217 -30.39 2.03 8.92
CA ARG A 217 -29.22 1.73 9.75
C ARG A 217 -28.78 0.30 9.48
N ILE A 218 -27.53 0.12 9.18
CA ILE A 218 -26.91 -1.20 9.02
C ILE A 218 -26.28 -1.52 10.38
N PRO A 219 -26.78 -2.53 11.12
CA PRO A 219 -26.12 -2.94 12.34
C PRO A 219 -24.73 -3.43 11.97
N GLN A 220 -23.72 -2.86 12.60
CA GLN A 220 -22.42 -3.50 12.64
C GLN A 220 -22.61 -4.73 13.53
N GLU A 221 -23.00 -5.86 12.93
CA GLU A 221 -22.78 -7.12 13.63
C GLU A 221 -21.29 -7.10 13.95
N GLY A 222 -20.98 -7.00 15.25
CA GLY A 222 -19.61 -7.06 15.71
C GLY A 222 -19.00 -8.24 14.99
N SER A 223 -18.00 -8.00 14.18
CA SER A 223 -17.47 -8.92 13.19
C SER A 223 -17.53 -10.30 13.78
N LYS A 224 -18.47 -11.14 13.26
CA LYS A 224 -18.63 -12.53 13.69
C LYS A 224 -17.22 -13.01 13.87
N THR A 225 -16.88 -13.40 15.07
CA THR A 225 -15.54 -13.79 15.49
C THR A 225 -14.87 -14.61 14.38
N ARG A 226 -14.46 -13.93 13.32
CA ARG A 226 -13.51 -14.51 12.39
C ARG A 226 -12.33 -14.77 13.30
N ASP A 227 -11.92 -16.00 13.32
CA ASP A 227 -10.73 -16.45 14.00
C ASP A 227 -9.58 -15.50 13.60
N ILE A 228 -9.55 -14.32 14.27
CA ILE A 228 -8.52 -13.33 14.04
C ILE A 228 -7.30 -13.97 14.64
N THR A 229 -6.44 -14.51 13.79
CA THR A 229 -5.14 -14.98 14.22
C THR A 229 -4.46 -13.84 14.96
N GLY A 230 -4.55 -13.89 16.27
CA GLY A 230 -3.97 -12.89 17.16
C GLY A 230 -2.60 -13.33 17.65
N GLY A 231 -1.93 -12.49 18.42
CA GLY A 231 -0.66 -12.78 19.03
C GLY A 231 0.49 -12.96 18.04
N LEU A 232 1.46 -13.80 18.40
CA LEU A 232 2.68 -14.02 17.61
C LEU A 232 2.44 -14.47 16.16
N PRO A 233 1.48 -15.37 15.83
CA PRO A 233 1.20 -15.73 14.44
C PRO A 233 0.79 -14.54 13.56
N ARG A 234 -0.02 -13.61 14.07
CA ARG A 234 -0.43 -12.41 13.32
C ARG A 234 0.76 -11.51 13.01
N VAL A 235 1.64 -11.30 13.99
CA VAL A 235 2.85 -10.50 13.80
C VAL A 235 3.76 -11.14 12.76
N ALA A 236 3.93 -12.48 12.81
CA ALA A 236 4.71 -13.22 11.80
C ALA A 236 4.12 -13.07 10.39
N ASP A 237 2.79 -13.18 10.24
CA ASP A 237 2.12 -13.02 8.95
C ASP A 237 2.28 -11.59 8.38
N LEU A 238 2.25 -10.57 9.24
CA LEU A 238 2.47 -9.17 8.84
C LEU A 238 3.92 -8.93 8.36
N PHE A 239 4.92 -9.45 9.11
CA PHE A 239 6.32 -9.32 8.69
C PHE A 239 6.67 -10.17 7.48
N GLU A 240 5.99 -11.29 7.24
CA GLU A 240 6.13 -12.06 6.00
C GLU A 240 5.30 -11.50 4.84
N ALA A 241 4.57 -10.42 5.05
CA ALA A 241 3.70 -9.79 4.07
C ALA A 241 2.77 -10.80 3.37
N ARG A 242 2.23 -11.77 4.13
CA ARG A 242 1.35 -12.79 3.58
C ARG A 242 0.05 -12.20 3.10
N LYS A 243 -0.37 -12.57 1.90
CA LYS A 243 -1.68 -12.19 1.37
C LYS A 243 -2.78 -12.93 2.14
N PRO A 244 -3.79 -12.23 2.65
CA PRO A 244 -4.96 -12.88 3.27
C PRO A 244 -5.71 -13.72 2.23
N LYS A 245 -6.40 -14.77 2.68
CA LYS A 245 -7.16 -15.68 1.79
C LYS A 245 -8.28 -14.96 1.03
N GLU A 246 -8.90 -13.99 1.69
CA GLU A 246 -10.01 -13.20 1.16
C GLU A 246 -9.73 -11.71 1.40
N PRO A 247 -8.81 -11.10 0.62
CA PRO A 247 -8.46 -9.71 0.82
C PRO A 247 -9.63 -8.79 0.52
N ALA A 248 -9.68 -7.64 1.18
CA ALA A 248 -10.55 -6.53 0.81
C ALA A 248 -10.26 -6.11 -0.63
N ILE A 249 -11.29 -5.70 -1.37
CA ILE A 249 -11.12 -5.14 -2.70
C ILE A 249 -11.04 -3.63 -2.55
N LEU A 250 -9.98 -3.05 -3.10
CA LEU A 250 -9.73 -1.62 -3.11
C LEU A 250 -10.02 -1.04 -4.49
N ALA A 251 -10.49 0.19 -4.56
CA ALA A 251 -10.70 0.90 -5.81
C ALA A 251 -9.35 1.17 -6.52
N GLU A 252 -9.23 0.74 -7.77
CA GLU A 252 -8.03 0.96 -8.60
C GLU A 252 -7.89 2.41 -9.07
N ILE A 253 -9.03 3.06 -9.29
CA ILE A 253 -9.12 4.42 -9.80
C ILE A 253 -10.12 5.24 -8.99
N SER A 254 -9.96 6.56 -9.01
CA SER A 254 -10.94 7.48 -8.45
C SER A 254 -12.05 7.73 -9.47
N GLY A 255 -13.30 7.60 -9.05
CA GLY A 255 -14.43 7.78 -9.95
C GLY A 255 -15.77 7.49 -9.32
N THR A 256 -16.82 7.49 -10.14
CA THR A 256 -18.20 7.19 -9.73
C THR A 256 -18.48 5.70 -9.91
N VAL A 257 -19.03 5.09 -8.87
CA VAL A 257 -19.39 3.66 -8.85
C VAL A 257 -20.72 3.43 -9.55
N SER A 258 -20.79 2.42 -10.40
CA SER A 258 -22.03 1.89 -10.96
C SER A 258 -22.01 0.37 -10.99
N PHE A 259 -23.18 -0.25 -10.96
CA PHE A 259 -23.28 -1.70 -11.00
C PHE A 259 -23.77 -2.17 -12.36
N GLY A 260 -22.94 -2.96 -13.04
CA GLY A 260 -23.27 -3.58 -14.32
C GLY A 260 -24.06 -4.87 -14.20
N LYS A 261 -24.37 -5.49 -15.34
CA LYS A 261 -25.11 -6.78 -15.39
C LYS A 261 -24.33 -7.88 -14.66
N GLU A 262 -25.03 -8.62 -13.84
CA GLU A 262 -24.48 -9.75 -13.10
C GLU A 262 -24.10 -10.91 -14.02
N THR A 263 -22.94 -11.51 -13.78
CA THR A 263 -22.45 -12.64 -14.56
C THR A 263 -22.11 -13.81 -13.64
N LYS A 264 -22.71 -15.00 -13.90
CA LYS A 264 -22.35 -16.30 -13.30
C LYS A 264 -21.98 -16.25 -11.80
N GLY A 265 -22.85 -15.63 -10.97
CA GLY A 265 -22.62 -15.56 -9.51
C GLY A 265 -21.67 -14.46 -9.04
N LYS A 266 -21.24 -13.55 -9.93
CA LYS A 266 -20.46 -12.36 -9.61
C LYS A 266 -21.23 -11.09 -9.95
N ARG A 267 -21.06 -10.06 -9.14
CA ARG A 267 -21.52 -8.70 -9.42
C ARG A 267 -20.44 -7.98 -10.19
N ARG A 268 -20.83 -7.24 -11.20
CA ARG A 268 -19.94 -6.37 -11.95
C ARG A 268 -19.98 -4.99 -11.34
N LEU A 269 -18.87 -4.55 -10.78
CA LEU A 269 -18.64 -3.18 -10.35
C LEU A 269 -17.96 -2.44 -11.48
N VAL A 270 -18.45 -1.27 -11.82
CA VAL A 270 -17.87 -0.38 -12.83
C VAL A 270 -17.53 0.94 -12.15
N ILE A 271 -16.30 1.39 -12.29
CA ILE A 271 -15.86 2.69 -11.78
C ILE A 271 -15.55 3.57 -13.00
N THR A 272 -16.29 4.66 -13.14
CA THR A 272 -16.09 5.64 -14.21
C THR A 272 -15.25 6.79 -13.68
N PRO A 273 -14.08 7.11 -14.31
CA PRO A 273 -13.21 8.18 -13.85
C PRO A 273 -13.93 9.52 -13.87
N THR A 274 -13.78 10.31 -12.82
CA THR A 274 -14.34 11.67 -12.73
C THR A 274 -13.60 12.63 -13.66
N ASP A 275 -12.30 12.40 -13.90
CA ASP A 275 -11.43 13.26 -14.71
C ASP A 275 -11.62 13.09 -16.22
N GLY A 276 -12.48 12.19 -16.69
CA GLY A 276 -12.69 11.90 -18.12
C GLY A 276 -11.43 11.41 -18.85
N LYS A 277 -10.40 10.99 -18.13
CA LYS A 277 -9.18 10.41 -18.70
C LYS A 277 -9.38 8.94 -19.00
N THR A 278 -9.07 8.53 -20.22
CA THR A 278 -8.99 7.12 -20.57
C THR A 278 -7.89 6.43 -19.75
N LEU A 279 -8.17 5.24 -19.30
CA LEU A 279 -7.21 4.38 -18.59
C LEU A 279 -6.02 4.03 -19.49
N PRO A 280 -4.87 3.62 -18.93
CA PRO A 280 -3.71 3.15 -19.69
C PRO A 280 -4.04 2.04 -20.69
N ASP A 281 -5.09 1.25 -20.41
CA ASP A 281 -5.60 0.17 -21.25
C ASP A 281 -6.52 0.67 -22.40
N GLY A 282 -6.75 1.97 -22.50
CA GLY A 282 -7.64 2.56 -23.51
C GLY A 282 -9.13 2.40 -23.23
N SER A 283 -9.52 1.90 -22.06
CA SER A 283 -10.91 1.79 -21.61
C SER A 283 -11.38 3.07 -20.89
N ASP A 284 -12.66 3.40 -21.07
CA ASP A 284 -13.28 4.57 -20.44
C ASP A 284 -13.72 4.30 -18.99
N HIS A 285 -13.65 3.05 -18.54
CA HIS A 285 -14.10 2.62 -17.22
C HIS A 285 -13.31 1.40 -16.75
N TYR A 286 -13.22 1.25 -15.42
CA TYR A 286 -12.62 0.09 -14.78
C TYR A 286 -13.71 -0.88 -14.33
N GLU A 287 -13.59 -2.17 -14.70
CA GLU A 287 -14.53 -3.21 -14.31
C GLU A 287 -13.91 -4.21 -13.34
N GLU A 288 -14.60 -4.49 -12.24
CA GLU A 288 -14.23 -5.52 -11.28
C GLU A 288 -15.38 -6.52 -11.06
N LEU A 289 -15.05 -7.80 -11.00
CA LEU A 289 -16.02 -8.88 -10.80
C LEU A 289 -15.99 -9.39 -9.36
N ILE A 290 -16.90 -8.93 -8.53
CA ILE A 290 -16.98 -9.24 -7.10
C ILE A 290 -17.96 -10.41 -6.86
N PRO A 291 -17.58 -11.45 -6.11
CA PRO A 291 -18.48 -12.54 -5.75
C PRO A 291 -19.74 -12.03 -5.04
N LYS A 292 -20.92 -12.61 -5.34
CA LYS A 292 -22.22 -12.18 -4.77
C LYS A 292 -22.30 -12.27 -3.24
N TRP A 293 -21.57 -13.20 -2.64
CA TRP A 293 -21.55 -13.41 -1.20
C TRP A 293 -20.75 -12.35 -0.43
N ARG A 294 -19.94 -11.55 -1.13
CA ARG A 294 -19.21 -10.46 -0.50
C ARG A 294 -20.10 -9.25 -0.27
N GLN A 295 -19.97 -8.71 0.93
CA GLN A 295 -20.60 -7.45 1.28
C GLN A 295 -19.85 -6.30 0.62
N LEU A 296 -20.61 -5.46 -0.09
CA LEU A 296 -20.10 -4.23 -0.68
C LEU A 296 -20.23 -3.09 0.33
N SER A 297 -19.18 -2.31 0.44
CA SER A 297 -19.17 -1.12 1.29
C SER A 297 -19.62 0.15 0.54
N VAL A 298 -19.73 0.08 -0.79
CA VAL A 298 -20.04 1.24 -1.65
C VAL A 298 -21.46 1.15 -2.22
N PHE A 299 -22.05 2.30 -2.50
CA PHE A 299 -23.38 2.43 -3.11
C PHE A 299 -23.28 2.86 -4.57
N GLU A 300 -24.37 2.64 -5.32
CA GLU A 300 -24.47 3.10 -6.70
C GLU A 300 -24.52 4.62 -6.77
N GLY A 301 -23.72 5.21 -7.65
CA GLY A 301 -23.57 6.66 -7.77
C GLY A 301 -22.61 7.31 -6.78
N GLU A 302 -22.04 6.56 -5.86
CA GLU A 302 -21.05 7.06 -4.90
C GLU A 302 -19.70 7.35 -5.59
N GLN A 303 -19.04 8.43 -5.18
CA GLN A 303 -17.68 8.72 -5.59
C GLN A 303 -16.71 8.01 -4.66
N VAL A 304 -15.79 7.24 -5.27
CA VAL A 304 -14.72 6.56 -4.56
C VAL A 304 -13.37 7.11 -4.97
N GLU A 305 -12.44 7.15 -4.03
CA GLU A 305 -11.05 7.51 -4.29
C GLU A 305 -10.19 6.26 -4.52
N LYS A 306 -9.09 6.44 -5.25
CA LYS A 306 -8.10 5.38 -5.46
C LYS A 306 -7.61 4.82 -4.13
N GLY A 307 -7.74 3.50 -3.95
CA GLY A 307 -7.34 2.80 -2.72
C GLY A 307 -8.40 2.79 -1.62
N GLU A 308 -9.62 3.26 -1.88
CA GLU A 308 -10.74 3.13 -0.95
C GLU A 308 -11.30 1.71 -0.93
N VAL A 309 -11.82 1.27 0.22
CA VAL A 309 -12.35 -0.08 0.39
C VAL A 309 -13.72 -0.20 -0.27
N VAL A 310 -13.82 -1.01 -1.30
CA VAL A 310 -15.05 -1.31 -2.03
C VAL A 310 -15.79 -2.50 -1.43
N SER A 311 -15.04 -3.53 -1.02
CA SER A 311 -15.61 -4.73 -0.40
C SER A 311 -14.88 -5.03 0.89
N GLU A 312 -15.63 -5.35 1.92
CA GLU A 312 -15.08 -5.68 3.24
C GLU A 312 -14.16 -6.89 3.21
N GLY A 313 -13.14 -6.83 4.04
CA GLY A 313 -12.14 -7.88 4.20
C GLY A 313 -10.86 -7.36 4.84
N PRO A 314 -9.92 -8.24 5.19
CA PRO A 314 -8.60 -7.86 5.63
C PRO A 314 -7.83 -7.22 4.48
N LEU A 315 -7.17 -6.08 4.75
CA LEU A 315 -6.40 -5.37 3.74
C LEU A 315 -5.15 -6.17 3.35
N SER A 316 -4.84 -6.19 2.06
CA SER A 316 -3.61 -6.76 1.54
C SER A 316 -2.49 -5.70 1.57
N PRO A 317 -1.34 -5.95 2.24
CA PRO A 317 -0.24 -4.99 2.27
C PRO A 317 0.29 -4.63 0.88
N HIS A 318 0.27 -5.59 -0.05
CA HIS A 318 0.72 -5.36 -1.43
C HIS A 318 -0.17 -4.38 -2.19
N ASP A 319 -1.51 -4.48 -1.98
CA ASP A 319 -2.46 -3.60 -2.65
C ASP A 319 -2.41 -2.19 -2.05
N ILE A 320 -2.17 -2.07 -0.74
CA ILE A 320 -1.92 -0.76 -0.10
C ILE A 320 -0.67 -0.11 -0.70
N LEU A 321 0.43 -0.85 -0.86
CA LEU A 321 1.66 -0.30 -1.47
C LEU A 321 1.40 0.22 -2.88
N ARG A 322 0.71 -0.58 -3.70
CA ARG A 322 0.45 -0.27 -5.11
C ARG A 322 -0.48 0.94 -5.29
N LEU A 323 -1.52 1.05 -4.45
CA LEU A 323 -2.56 2.06 -4.60
C LEU A 323 -2.32 3.33 -3.78
N LYS A 324 -1.90 3.18 -2.51
CA LYS A 324 -1.74 4.30 -1.57
C LYS A 324 -0.28 4.71 -1.33
N GLY A 325 0.67 3.86 -1.71
CA GLY A 325 2.09 4.14 -1.58
C GLY A 325 2.72 3.75 -0.24
N ILE A 326 3.99 4.16 -0.07
CA ILE A 326 4.84 3.73 1.05
C ILE A 326 4.37 4.28 2.41
N PRO A 327 4.00 5.57 2.56
CA PRO A 327 3.63 6.12 3.86
C PRO A 327 2.43 5.42 4.49
N GLU A 328 1.39 5.18 3.70
CA GLU A 328 0.18 4.51 4.17
C GLU A 328 0.41 3.04 4.49
N LEU A 329 1.26 2.36 3.71
CA LEU A 329 1.67 0.99 4.01
C LEU A 329 2.43 0.91 5.34
N ALA A 330 3.40 1.81 5.56
CA ALA A 330 4.18 1.83 6.80
C ALA A 330 3.27 2.08 8.00
N LYS A 331 2.36 3.06 7.91
CA LYS A 331 1.36 3.35 8.93
C LYS A 331 0.47 2.15 9.22
N TYR A 332 -0.01 1.48 8.18
CA TYR A 332 -0.85 0.28 8.31
C TYR A 332 -0.11 -0.84 9.07
N ILE A 333 1.09 -1.21 8.63
CA ILE A 333 1.86 -2.30 9.25
C ILE A 333 2.22 -1.96 10.70
N VAL A 334 2.66 -0.73 10.97
CA VAL A 334 3.01 -0.28 12.33
C VAL A 334 1.78 -0.36 13.24
N ASN A 335 0.63 0.15 12.80
CA ASN A 335 -0.59 0.13 13.60
C ASN A 335 -1.07 -1.29 13.90
N GLU A 336 -1.13 -2.17 12.90
CA GLU A 336 -1.54 -3.57 13.07
C GLU A 336 -0.64 -4.33 14.05
N ILE A 337 0.67 -4.14 13.94
CA ILE A 337 1.63 -4.79 14.85
C ILE A 337 1.51 -4.21 16.24
N GLN A 338 1.46 -2.88 16.38
CA GLN A 338 1.32 -2.22 17.67
C GLN A 338 0.01 -2.59 18.38
N GLU A 339 -1.06 -2.79 17.63
CA GLU A 339 -2.33 -3.25 18.20
C GLU A 339 -2.16 -4.62 18.89
N VAL A 340 -1.51 -5.58 18.21
CA VAL A 340 -1.22 -6.90 18.79
C VAL A 340 -0.38 -6.78 20.07
N TYR A 341 0.66 -5.94 20.08
CA TYR A 341 1.51 -5.73 21.26
C TYR A 341 0.77 -5.02 22.39
N ARG A 342 -0.02 -3.99 22.08
CA ARG A 342 -0.81 -3.23 23.06
C ARG A 342 -1.86 -4.08 23.76
N LEU A 343 -2.56 -4.96 22.99
CA LEU A 343 -3.54 -5.90 23.55
C LEU A 343 -2.91 -6.85 24.58
N GLN A 344 -1.62 -7.11 24.49
CA GLN A 344 -0.88 -7.96 25.45
C GLN A 344 -0.09 -7.14 26.49
N GLY A 345 -0.30 -5.83 26.56
CA GLY A 345 0.33 -4.93 27.51
C GLY A 345 1.83 -4.66 27.25
N VAL A 346 2.34 -5.06 26.09
CA VAL A 346 3.75 -4.85 25.71
C VAL A 346 3.88 -3.49 25.01
N LYS A 347 4.77 -2.63 25.53
CA LYS A 347 5.06 -1.32 24.96
C LYS A 347 6.38 -1.37 24.19
N ILE A 348 6.33 -1.09 22.91
CA ILE A 348 7.50 -0.93 22.03
C ILE A 348 7.41 0.39 21.29
N ASN A 349 8.57 0.94 20.90
CA ASN A 349 8.59 2.15 20.09
C ASN A 349 8.41 1.79 18.61
N ASP A 350 7.64 2.59 17.87
CA ASP A 350 7.33 2.40 16.46
C ASP A 350 8.58 2.30 15.57
N LYS A 351 9.67 2.99 15.94
CA LYS A 351 10.94 2.97 15.22
C LYS A 351 11.51 1.57 15.00
N HIS A 352 11.30 0.65 15.93
CA HIS A 352 11.77 -0.73 15.77
C HIS A 352 11.05 -1.46 14.65
N ILE A 353 9.75 -1.20 14.49
CA ILE A 353 8.92 -1.76 13.42
C ILE A 353 9.23 -1.06 12.09
N GLU A 354 9.36 0.27 12.10
CA GLU A 354 9.69 1.08 10.93
C GLU A 354 11.01 0.67 10.27
N VAL A 355 12.03 0.36 11.08
CA VAL A 355 13.32 -0.14 10.57
C VAL A 355 13.14 -1.46 9.81
N ILE A 356 12.30 -2.37 10.32
CA ILE A 356 12.02 -3.64 9.66
C ILE A 356 11.26 -3.40 8.34
N VAL A 357 10.22 -2.57 8.38
CA VAL A 357 9.43 -2.21 7.18
C VAL A 357 10.31 -1.56 6.10
N ARG A 358 11.26 -0.71 6.51
CA ARG A 358 12.24 -0.13 5.58
C ARG A 358 13.05 -1.21 4.87
N GLN A 359 13.49 -2.26 5.58
CA GLN A 359 14.23 -3.36 4.96
C GLN A 359 13.34 -4.21 4.04
N MET A 360 12.06 -4.38 4.36
CA MET A 360 11.10 -5.07 3.51
C MET A 360 10.85 -4.34 2.18
N LEU A 361 11.02 -3.01 2.14
CA LEU A 361 10.82 -2.15 0.98
C LEU A 361 12.12 -1.80 0.23
N ARG A 362 13.20 -2.52 0.48
CA ARG A 362 14.52 -2.21 -0.09
C ARG A 362 14.62 -2.50 -1.58
N LYS A 363 13.84 -3.43 -2.09
CA LYS A 363 13.86 -3.86 -3.49
C LYS A 363 12.80 -3.16 -4.33
N ALA A 364 13.12 -3.01 -5.61
CA ALA A 364 12.22 -2.49 -6.63
C ALA A 364 12.30 -3.34 -7.89
N ASN A 365 11.19 -3.43 -8.62
CA ASN A 365 11.10 -4.15 -9.88
C ASN A 365 11.12 -3.16 -11.05
N VAL A 366 11.90 -3.42 -12.07
CA VAL A 366 12.04 -2.56 -13.25
C VAL A 366 10.85 -2.78 -14.19
N VAL A 367 10.00 -1.76 -14.35
CA VAL A 367 8.85 -1.79 -15.28
C VAL A 367 9.30 -1.44 -16.70
N SER A 368 10.08 -0.38 -16.82
CA SER A 368 10.69 0.06 -18.09
C SER A 368 12.15 0.42 -17.85
N ALA A 369 13.03 -0.15 -18.65
CA ALA A 369 14.46 0.08 -18.52
C ALA A 369 14.90 1.48 -18.98
N GLY A 370 14.12 2.17 -19.83
CA GLY A 370 14.60 3.40 -20.45
C GLY A 370 15.91 3.16 -21.21
N GLU A 371 16.89 4.02 -21.00
CA GLU A 371 18.25 3.92 -21.54
C GLU A 371 19.27 3.43 -20.49
N SER A 372 18.78 2.83 -19.38
CA SER A 372 19.63 2.34 -18.30
C SER A 372 20.23 0.96 -18.61
N SER A 373 21.22 0.57 -17.81
CA SER A 373 21.83 -0.77 -17.84
C SER A 373 20.93 -1.89 -17.32
N PHE A 374 19.74 -1.56 -16.77
CA PHE A 374 18.83 -2.52 -16.18
C PHE A 374 17.98 -3.28 -17.21
N ILE A 375 17.58 -4.48 -16.82
CA ILE A 375 16.71 -5.32 -17.66
C ILE A 375 15.27 -5.22 -17.16
N LYS A 376 14.30 -5.14 -18.08
CA LYS A 376 12.88 -5.14 -17.72
C LYS A 376 12.50 -6.39 -16.93
N GLY A 377 11.85 -6.22 -15.76
CA GLY A 377 11.47 -7.28 -14.85
C GLY A 377 12.58 -7.71 -13.88
N GLU A 378 13.73 -7.04 -13.90
CA GLU A 378 14.80 -7.28 -12.96
C GLU A 378 14.47 -6.68 -11.58
N GLN A 379 14.86 -7.39 -10.52
CA GLN A 379 14.71 -6.94 -9.14
C GLN A 379 16.00 -6.28 -8.66
N ILE A 380 15.96 -4.96 -8.50
CA ILE A 380 17.12 -4.14 -8.16
C ILE A 380 17.04 -3.56 -6.75
N GLU A 381 18.15 -3.16 -6.19
CA GLU A 381 18.19 -2.38 -4.95
C GLU A 381 17.84 -0.92 -5.22
N TRP A 382 17.11 -0.32 -4.29
CA TRP A 382 16.72 1.08 -4.41
C TRP A 382 17.90 2.04 -4.46
N ASN A 383 18.98 1.75 -3.74
CA ASN A 383 20.18 2.58 -3.77
C ASN A 383 20.86 2.51 -5.14
N ALA A 384 20.98 1.31 -5.73
CA ALA A 384 21.52 1.14 -7.09
C ALA A 384 20.67 1.88 -8.14
N TYR A 385 19.33 1.85 -7.97
CA TYR A 385 18.44 2.65 -8.81
C TYR A 385 18.71 4.16 -8.71
N LEU A 386 18.93 4.69 -7.49
CA LEU A 386 19.22 6.11 -7.31
C LEU A 386 20.57 6.49 -7.92
N GLU A 387 21.62 5.68 -7.71
CA GLU A 387 22.95 5.88 -8.28
C GLU A 387 22.90 5.91 -9.83
N GLU A 388 22.11 5.00 -10.42
CA GLU A 388 21.92 4.97 -11.88
C GLU A 388 21.12 6.17 -12.39
N CYS A 389 20.08 6.60 -11.65
CA CYS A 389 19.34 7.82 -11.98
C CYS A 389 20.23 9.06 -11.95
N ASP A 390 21.09 9.18 -10.94
CA ASP A 390 22.02 10.32 -10.83
C ASP A 390 23.03 10.33 -12.00
N ARG A 391 23.51 9.14 -12.43
CA ARG A 391 24.37 8.99 -13.61
C ARG A 391 23.64 9.43 -14.89
N MET A 392 22.42 8.94 -15.08
CA MET A 392 21.63 9.24 -16.28
C MET A 392 21.23 10.71 -16.36
N ASP A 393 20.96 11.35 -15.22
CA ASP A 393 20.69 12.79 -15.17
C ASP A 393 21.90 13.62 -15.59
N ALA A 394 23.11 13.21 -15.19
CA ALA A 394 24.34 13.85 -15.61
C ALA A 394 24.59 13.71 -17.12
N GLU A 395 24.14 12.61 -17.72
CA GLU A 395 24.26 12.32 -19.16
C GLU A 395 23.05 12.81 -19.98
N GLY A 396 21.94 13.25 -19.33
CA GLY A 396 20.72 13.71 -19.99
C GLY A 396 19.88 12.62 -20.64
N LEU A 397 19.98 11.38 -20.15
CA LEU A 397 19.32 10.18 -20.64
C LEU A 397 17.94 9.96 -19.99
N VAL A 398 17.10 9.12 -20.60
CA VAL A 398 15.75 8.80 -20.09
C VAL A 398 15.85 7.83 -18.91
N ARG A 399 15.35 8.25 -17.74
CA ARG A 399 15.36 7.47 -16.49
C ARG A 399 14.54 6.18 -16.61
N PRO A 400 14.94 5.08 -15.96
CA PRO A 400 14.13 3.87 -15.84
C PRO A 400 12.93 4.10 -14.92
N THR A 401 11.82 3.43 -15.23
CA THR A 401 10.63 3.42 -14.38
C THR A 401 10.62 2.15 -13.54
N VAL A 402 10.50 2.29 -12.22
CA VAL A 402 10.51 1.18 -11.28
C VAL A 402 9.33 1.25 -10.31
N GLU A 403 8.88 0.08 -9.87
CA GLU A 403 7.86 -0.06 -8.82
C GLU A 403 8.49 -0.69 -7.58
N ARG A 404 8.20 -0.12 -6.40
CA ARG A 404 8.64 -0.71 -5.13
C ARG A 404 7.96 -2.04 -4.90
N GLU A 405 8.74 -3.02 -4.48
CA GLU A 405 8.23 -4.35 -4.11
C GLU A 405 8.28 -4.54 -2.60
N LEU A 406 7.19 -5.07 -2.04
CA LEU A 406 7.13 -5.45 -0.63
C LEU A 406 7.55 -6.92 -0.51
N LEU A 407 8.67 -7.15 0.13
CA LEU A 407 9.17 -8.49 0.43
C LEU A 407 8.94 -8.84 1.91
N GLY A 408 8.51 -10.07 2.18
CA GLY A 408 8.56 -10.60 3.54
C GLY A 408 10.00 -10.66 4.08
N ILE A 409 10.17 -10.65 5.40
CA ILE A 409 11.51 -10.63 6.04
C ILE A 409 12.40 -11.80 5.57
N THR A 410 11.83 -12.98 5.37
CA THR A 410 12.57 -14.15 4.88
C THR A 410 13.08 -13.93 3.45
N LYS A 411 12.21 -13.48 2.53
CA LYS A 411 12.61 -13.18 1.16
C LYS A 411 13.59 -12.01 1.09
N ALA A 412 13.37 -10.95 1.87
CA ALA A 412 14.26 -9.80 1.93
C ALA A 412 15.67 -10.19 2.42
N SER A 413 15.76 -11.13 3.38
CA SER A 413 17.04 -11.64 3.87
C SER A 413 17.79 -12.52 2.86
N LEU A 414 17.08 -13.25 2.00
CA LEU A 414 17.67 -14.06 0.94
C LEU A 414 18.03 -13.24 -0.31
N ALA A 415 17.32 -12.14 -0.55
CA ALA A 415 17.53 -11.25 -1.70
C ALA A 415 18.60 -10.18 -1.47
N THR A 416 19.48 -10.33 -0.46
CA THR A 416 20.58 -9.41 -0.20
C THR A 416 21.70 -9.54 -1.24
N GLU A 417 22.50 -8.48 -1.45
CA GLU A 417 23.66 -8.52 -2.34
C GLU A 417 24.72 -9.53 -1.88
N SER A 418 24.89 -9.65 -0.55
CA SER A 418 25.86 -10.58 0.03
C SER A 418 25.31 -12.01 0.02
N PHE A 419 25.87 -12.85 -0.85
CA PHE A 419 25.51 -14.27 -0.89
C PHE A 419 26.01 -15.02 0.35
N ILE A 420 27.09 -14.57 1.01
CA ILE A 420 27.58 -15.14 2.27
C ILE A 420 26.54 -14.94 3.39
N SER A 421 25.99 -13.74 3.49
CA SER A 421 24.94 -13.41 4.45
C SER A 421 23.66 -14.22 4.19
N ALA A 422 23.24 -14.32 2.94
CA ALA A 422 22.06 -15.09 2.54
C ALA A 422 22.23 -16.60 2.83
N ALA A 423 23.37 -17.17 2.43
CA ALA A 423 23.67 -18.60 2.64
C ALA A 423 23.73 -19.00 4.12
N SER A 424 24.14 -18.07 4.99
CA SER A 424 24.18 -18.32 6.43
C SER A 424 22.80 -18.28 7.10
N PHE A 425 21.75 -17.86 6.40
CA PHE A 425 20.39 -17.76 6.93
C PHE A 425 19.57 -19.01 6.62
N GLN A 426 19.27 -19.27 5.36
CA GLN A 426 18.49 -20.42 4.89
C GLN A 426 18.91 -20.80 3.48
N GLU A 427 18.52 -21.99 3.03
CA GLU A 427 18.74 -22.49 1.66
C GLU A 427 20.22 -22.43 1.21
N THR A 428 21.15 -22.77 2.11
CA THR A 428 22.60 -22.62 1.91
C THR A 428 23.09 -23.17 0.58
N THR A 429 22.68 -24.39 0.23
CA THR A 429 23.11 -25.07 -0.99
C THR A 429 22.63 -24.33 -2.25
N ARG A 430 21.37 -23.91 -2.27
CA ARG A 430 20.78 -23.18 -3.40
C ARG A 430 21.47 -21.85 -3.63
N VAL A 431 21.63 -21.05 -2.55
CA VAL A 431 22.26 -19.74 -2.62
C VAL A 431 23.71 -19.83 -3.09
N LEU A 432 24.49 -20.77 -2.54
CA LEU A 432 25.88 -20.98 -2.95
C LEU A 432 26.02 -21.47 -4.38
N THR A 433 25.15 -22.40 -4.82
CA THR A 433 25.14 -22.87 -6.20
C THR A 433 24.81 -21.76 -7.17
N GLU A 434 23.79 -20.97 -6.89
CA GLU A 434 23.40 -19.81 -7.70
C GLU A 434 24.54 -18.77 -7.77
N ALA A 435 25.15 -18.44 -6.62
CA ALA A 435 26.28 -17.51 -6.57
C ALA A 435 27.50 -18.02 -7.36
N ALA A 436 27.77 -19.33 -7.32
CA ALA A 436 28.87 -19.93 -8.08
C ALA A 436 28.60 -19.90 -9.59
N VAL A 437 27.39 -20.26 -10.03
CA VAL A 437 27.02 -20.26 -11.46
C VAL A 437 27.00 -18.84 -12.05
N THR A 438 26.51 -17.87 -11.29
CA THR A 438 26.46 -16.47 -11.73
C THR A 438 27.77 -15.70 -11.51
N GLY A 439 28.78 -16.30 -10.88
CA GLY A 439 30.06 -15.66 -10.59
C GLY A 439 29.94 -14.44 -9.66
N LYS A 440 28.97 -14.45 -8.74
CA LYS A 440 28.73 -13.31 -7.83
C LYS A 440 29.94 -13.02 -6.97
N ARG A 441 30.25 -11.72 -6.81
CA ARG A 441 31.32 -11.22 -5.95
C ARG A 441 30.72 -10.53 -4.72
N ASP A 442 31.16 -10.95 -3.51
CA ASP A 442 30.76 -10.31 -2.25
C ASP A 442 31.79 -9.24 -1.86
N TYR A 443 31.35 -8.02 -1.71
CA TYR A 443 32.21 -6.89 -1.37
C TYR A 443 32.43 -6.72 0.15
N LEU A 444 31.85 -7.57 0.98
CA LEU A 444 31.98 -7.56 2.45
C LEU A 444 31.63 -6.19 3.06
N ARG A 445 30.55 -5.58 2.59
CA ARG A 445 30.10 -4.26 3.05
C ARG A 445 29.37 -4.29 4.38
N GLY A 446 28.72 -5.40 4.74
CA GLY A 446 27.92 -5.53 5.94
C GLY A 446 28.70 -6.10 7.14
N LEU A 447 27.99 -6.29 8.24
CA LEU A 447 28.58 -6.81 9.48
C LEU A 447 28.71 -8.33 9.46
N LYS A 448 27.66 -9.02 9.02
CA LYS A 448 27.52 -10.48 9.11
C LYS A 448 28.57 -11.22 8.29
N GLU A 449 28.74 -10.84 7.05
CA GLU A 449 29.72 -11.43 6.14
C GLU A 449 31.17 -11.25 6.64
N ASN A 450 31.50 -10.08 7.22
CA ASN A 450 32.81 -9.86 7.81
C ASN A 450 33.07 -10.74 9.03
N VAL A 451 32.05 -10.95 9.89
CA VAL A 451 32.13 -11.85 11.04
C VAL A 451 32.34 -13.29 10.59
N ILE A 452 31.60 -13.75 9.57
CA ILE A 452 31.70 -15.11 9.03
C ILE A 452 33.10 -15.38 8.48
N VAL A 453 33.67 -14.41 7.76
CA VAL A 453 35.01 -14.52 7.17
C VAL A 453 36.14 -14.29 8.21
N GLY A 454 35.81 -13.91 9.45
CA GLY A 454 36.78 -13.64 10.51
C GLY A 454 37.52 -12.31 10.36
N ARG A 455 36.93 -11.32 9.68
CA ARG A 455 37.48 -9.96 9.51
C ARG A 455 36.86 -9.00 10.53
N LEU A 456 37.55 -7.88 10.76
CA LEU A 456 36.98 -6.78 11.54
C LEU A 456 35.72 -6.25 10.83
N ILE A 457 34.70 -5.94 11.60
CA ILE A 457 33.46 -5.34 11.09
C ILE A 457 33.71 -3.88 10.66
N PRO A 458 33.00 -3.35 9.66
CA PRO A 458 33.14 -1.96 9.22
C PRO A 458 32.45 -0.98 10.18
N ALA A 459 32.75 -1.09 11.48
CA ALA A 459 32.24 -0.25 12.56
C ALA A 459 33.22 -0.20 13.73
N GLY A 460 33.19 0.87 14.52
CA GLY A 460 34.10 1.05 15.64
C GLY A 460 35.58 1.04 15.20
N THR A 461 36.41 0.25 15.88
CA THR A 461 37.85 0.14 15.58
C THR A 461 38.15 -0.48 14.21
N GLY A 462 37.20 -1.17 13.60
CA GLY A 462 37.33 -1.74 12.27
C GLY A 462 37.03 -0.77 11.11
N LEU A 463 36.51 0.43 11.39
CA LEU A 463 36.10 1.37 10.35
C LEU A 463 37.31 1.88 9.54
N ALA A 464 38.36 2.33 10.23
CA ALA A 464 39.55 2.89 9.57
C ALA A 464 40.23 1.88 8.61
N PRO A 465 40.51 0.61 8.98
CA PRO A 465 41.02 -0.39 8.06
C PRO A 465 40.13 -0.71 6.86
N HIS A 466 38.79 -0.57 7.02
CA HIS A 466 37.88 -0.77 5.90
C HIS A 466 37.87 0.41 4.92
N GLU A 467 37.99 1.65 5.41
CA GLU A 467 38.10 2.85 4.58
C GLU A 467 39.43 2.88 3.81
N GLU A 468 40.53 2.52 4.48
CA GLU A 468 41.82 2.43 3.86
C GLU A 468 41.85 1.41 2.71
N ARG A 469 41.26 0.22 2.93
CA ARG A 469 41.11 -0.79 1.87
C ARG A 469 40.23 -0.32 0.71
N ARG A 470 39.20 0.47 0.97
CA ARG A 470 38.38 1.06 -0.10
C ARG A 470 39.18 2.04 -0.94
N ARG A 471 39.96 2.90 -0.29
CA ARG A 471 40.82 3.85 -0.99
C ARG A 471 41.88 3.14 -1.85
N HIS A 472 42.54 2.11 -1.30
CA HIS A 472 43.51 1.32 -2.08
C HIS A 472 42.85 0.66 -3.30
N ARG A 473 41.67 0.05 -3.15
CA ARG A 473 40.97 -0.54 -4.30
C ARG A 473 40.56 0.48 -5.35
N ALA A 474 40.16 1.68 -4.95
CA ALA A 474 39.84 2.75 -5.90
C ALA A 474 41.09 3.16 -6.67
N MET A 475 42.25 3.37 -5.98
CA MET A 475 43.51 3.68 -6.61
C MET A 475 44.00 2.56 -7.53
N ASP A 476 43.92 1.29 -7.11
CA ASP A 476 44.30 0.14 -7.94
C ASP A 476 43.41 0.03 -9.19
N SER A 477 42.12 0.37 -9.08
CA SER A 477 41.21 0.39 -10.21
C SER A 477 41.51 1.51 -11.19
N GLU A 478 41.84 2.70 -10.70
CA GLU A 478 42.24 3.83 -11.53
C GLU A 478 43.57 3.58 -12.23
N MET A 479 44.56 3.04 -11.51
CA MET A 479 45.86 2.66 -12.10
C MET A 479 45.71 1.51 -13.12
N GLY A 480 44.87 0.53 -12.83
CA GLY A 480 44.59 -0.58 -13.76
C GLY A 480 43.97 -0.11 -15.07
N VAL A 481 43.08 0.88 -15.01
CA VAL A 481 42.47 1.48 -16.21
C VAL A 481 43.52 2.30 -16.99
N GLN A 482 44.42 3.02 -16.30
CA GLN A 482 45.48 3.78 -16.95
C GLN A 482 46.50 2.85 -17.60
N MET A 483 46.98 1.81 -16.89
CA MET A 483 47.90 0.83 -17.47
C MET A 483 47.32 0.09 -18.68
N SER A 484 46.05 -0.30 -18.60
CA SER A 484 45.41 -0.95 -19.75
C SER A 484 45.22 -0.01 -20.95
N ALA A 485 45.04 1.28 -20.73
CA ALA A 485 44.96 2.27 -21.80
C ALA A 485 46.34 2.56 -22.44
N GLU A 486 47.42 2.60 -21.65
CA GLU A 486 48.79 2.75 -22.12
C GLU A 486 49.25 1.49 -22.87
N GLU A 487 49.03 0.30 -22.31
CA GLU A 487 49.34 -0.98 -22.98
C GLU A 487 48.55 -1.13 -24.30
N PHE A 488 47.29 -0.72 -24.34
CA PHE A 488 46.50 -0.73 -25.56
C PHE A 488 47.02 0.25 -26.61
N SER A 489 47.42 1.46 -26.18
CA SER A 489 48.01 2.46 -27.10
C SER A 489 49.35 2.02 -27.66
N GLU A 490 50.19 1.37 -26.84
CA GLU A 490 51.47 0.81 -27.30
C GLU A 490 51.28 -0.39 -28.25
N SER A 491 50.35 -1.32 -27.94
CA SER A 491 50.05 -2.44 -28.83
C SER A 491 49.47 -2.00 -30.16
N PHE A 492 48.62 -0.97 -30.17
CA PHE A 492 48.05 -0.41 -31.38
C PHE A 492 49.10 0.34 -32.23
N ALA A 493 50.02 1.04 -31.59
CA ALA A 493 51.15 1.67 -32.28
C ALA A 493 52.08 0.64 -32.93
N GLU A 494 52.41 -0.47 -32.23
CA GLU A 494 53.18 -1.59 -32.78
C GLU A 494 52.45 -2.31 -33.95
N GLU A 495 51.12 -2.46 -33.90
CA GLU A 495 50.36 -3.05 -35.02
C GLU A 495 50.33 -2.12 -36.24
N LEU A 496 50.26 -0.80 -36.02
CA LEU A 496 50.30 0.20 -37.09
C LEU A 496 51.68 0.20 -37.78
N GLU A 497 52.76 0.18 -36.98
CA GLU A 497 54.12 0.13 -37.47
C GLU A 497 54.42 -1.17 -38.27
N LYS A 498 53.84 -2.31 -37.81
CA LYS A 498 53.92 -3.59 -38.55
C LYS A 498 53.10 -3.57 -39.85
N ALA A 499 51.99 -2.86 -39.88
CA ALA A 499 51.15 -2.73 -41.09
C ALA A 499 51.86 -1.82 -42.13
N GLU A 500 52.42 -0.68 -41.70
CA GLU A 500 53.21 0.19 -42.60
C GLU A 500 54.46 -0.53 -43.15
N ALA A 501 55.17 -1.31 -42.33
CA ALA A 501 56.31 -2.13 -42.79
C ALA A 501 55.87 -3.24 -43.75
N ALA A 502 54.66 -3.76 -43.64
CA ALA A 502 54.12 -4.76 -44.59
C ALA A 502 53.71 -4.14 -45.94
N ASP A 503 53.16 -2.93 -45.92
CA ASP A 503 52.87 -2.17 -47.14
C ASP A 503 54.15 -1.74 -47.88
N ASP A 504 55.20 -1.27 -47.17
CA ASP A 504 56.50 -0.97 -47.75
C ASP A 504 57.16 -2.22 -48.37
N LEU A 505 56.99 -3.39 -47.73
CA LEU A 505 57.48 -4.65 -48.28
C LEU A 505 56.72 -5.10 -49.52
N ALA A 506 55.39 -4.89 -49.54
CA ALA A 506 54.55 -5.20 -50.69
C ALA A 506 54.86 -4.31 -51.90
N ASP A 507 55.12 -3.00 -51.67
CA ASP A 507 55.54 -2.06 -52.70
C ASP A 507 56.96 -2.38 -53.22
N ALA A 508 57.89 -2.78 -52.36
CA ALA A 508 59.23 -3.23 -52.76
C ALA A 508 59.16 -4.53 -53.59
N LEU A 509 58.35 -5.47 -53.23
CA LEU A 509 58.10 -6.71 -54.01
C LEU A 509 57.40 -6.43 -55.35
N ALA A 510 56.48 -5.50 -55.40
CA ALA A 510 55.85 -5.09 -56.64
C ALA A 510 56.83 -4.43 -57.59
N ALA A 511 57.73 -3.56 -57.09
CA ALA A 511 58.79 -2.96 -57.86
C ALA A 511 59.83 -3.96 -58.35
N GLU A 512 60.15 -5.00 -57.56
CA GLU A 512 61.03 -6.10 -58.04
C GLU A 512 60.34 -6.95 -59.12
N LEU A 513 59.06 -7.22 -58.99
CA LEU A 513 58.29 -7.93 -60.01
C LEU A 513 58.16 -7.15 -61.32
N GLU A 514 57.97 -5.84 -61.26
CA GLU A 514 58.00 -4.97 -62.46
C GLU A 514 59.37 -4.93 -63.12
N ASN A 515 60.44 -4.84 -62.34
CA ASN A 515 61.78 -4.91 -62.88
C ASN A 515 62.18 -6.26 -63.49
N ALA A 516 61.69 -7.37 -62.88
CA ALA A 516 61.82 -8.72 -63.45
C ALA A 516 61.08 -8.91 -64.75
N ALA A 517 59.82 -8.38 -64.84
CA ALA A 517 59.04 -8.42 -66.05
C ALA A 517 59.63 -7.53 -67.19
N ALA A 518 60.27 -6.43 -66.82
CA ALA A 518 60.99 -5.57 -67.79
C ALA A 518 62.25 -6.26 -68.34
N ALA A 519 62.93 -7.06 -67.52
CA ALA A 519 64.16 -7.78 -67.93
C ALA A 519 63.83 -9.03 -68.82
N GLU A 520 62.64 -9.61 -68.75
CA GLU A 520 62.19 -10.69 -69.66
C GLU A 520 61.71 -10.17 -71.01
N GLY A 521 61.31 -8.88 -71.08
CA GLY A 521 60.81 -8.22 -72.30
C GLY A 521 61.93 -7.82 -73.29
N ASP A 522 63.21 -7.72 -72.89
CA ASP A 522 64.38 -7.40 -73.73
C ASP A 522 65.08 -8.65 -74.28
N ALA A 523 64.57 -9.85 -74.11
CA ALA A 523 65.22 -11.09 -74.55
C ALA A 523 64.44 -11.83 -75.67
N GLU A 524 63.52 -11.15 -76.47
CA GLU A 524 62.98 -11.65 -77.73
C GLU A 524 63.43 -10.84 -78.91
#